data_5ec21d5dd39e3ac1302e333df291c15c
#
_entry.id   5ec21d5dd39e3ac1302e333df291c15c
#
_cell.length_a   1.000
_cell.length_b   1.000
_cell.length_c   1.000
_cell.angle_alpha   90.00
_cell.angle_beta   90.00
_cell.angle_gamma   90.00
#
_symmetry.space_group_name_H-M   'P 1'
#
loop_
_entity.id
_entity.type
_entity.pdbx_description
1 polymer ?
#
loop_
_entity_poly.entity_id
_entity_poly.type
_entity_poly.pdbx_seq_one_letter_code
_entity_poly.pdbx_strand_id
1 'polypeptide(L)'
;EQGEDYRIGLHMRAKELGVADHIIFHYPFVADEDQLEFIGAEDIYVTPNYNEAQNIYGTLAYAIGIGKAVVSTPYWHAQELLADDRGRLIPFRDHIALAREVIDLLDHPDDLLAIRQRAYKYGLKIIWSVVGRSYLDTFAEDKRQSLRKKVSERRLETLGLRQQRLPEIKLDHVCRMTDGTGMLQHAK
;
A
#
# COMPACT_ATOMS: atom_id res chain seq x y z
N GLU A 1 -11.61 -8.99 -25.01
CA GLU A 1 -11.02 -8.49 -26.29
C GLU A 1 -9.82 -7.56 -26.03
N GLN A 2 -9.95 -6.46 -25.26
CA GLN A 2 -8.82 -5.53 -25.04
C GLN A 2 -7.61 -6.17 -24.35
N GLY A 3 -7.81 -7.10 -23.45
CA GLY A 3 -6.72 -7.79 -22.74
C GLY A 3 -5.92 -8.72 -23.66
N GLU A 4 -6.58 -9.36 -24.62
CA GLU A 4 -5.93 -10.27 -25.55
C GLU A 4 -5.08 -9.53 -26.58
N ASP A 5 -5.57 -8.42 -27.12
CA ASP A 5 -4.81 -7.57 -28.04
C ASP A 5 -3.54 -7.01 -27.36
N TYR A 6 -3.65 -6.60 -26.10
CA TYR A 6 -2.51 -6.15 -25.32
C TYR A 6 -1.48 -7.27 -25.12
N ARG A 7 -1.94 -8.47 -24.78
CA ARG A 7 -1.08 -9.66 -24.60
C ARG A 7 -0.30 -9.98 -25.88
N ILE A 8 -1.02 -10.03 -27.03
CA ILE A 8 -0.41 -10.27 -28.33
C ILE A 8 0.64 -9.20 -28.64
N GLY A 9 0.31 -7.93 -28.37
CA GLY A 9 1.24 -6.81 -28.55
C GLY A 9 2.53 -6.97 -27.75
N LEU A 10 2.45 -7.44 -26.51
CA LEU A 10 3.65 -7.71 -25.69
C LEU A 10 4.52 -8.83 -26.29
N HIS A 11 3.92 -9.92 -26.77
CA HIS A 11 4.67 -10.99 -27.45
C HIS A 11 5.37 -10.51 -28.72
N MET A 12 4.67 -9.73 -29.53
CA MET A 12 5.24 -9.15 -30.74
C MET A 12 6.43 -8.24 -30.39
N ARG A 13 6.26 -7.39 -29.37
CA ARG A 13 7.31 -6.49 -28.93
C ARG A 13 8.54 -7.24 -28.40
N ALA A 14 8.35 -8.31 -27.65
CA ALA A 14 9.44 -9.15 -27.17
C ALA A 14 10.25 -9.77 -28.33
N LYS A 15 9.55 -10.24 -29.39
CA LYS A 15 10.19 -10.77 -30.59
C LYS A 15 10.94 -9.69 -31.39
N GLU A 16 10.34 -8.52 -31.57
CA GLU A 16 10.99 -7.38 -32.25
C GLU A 16 12.28 -6.96 -31.57
N LEU A 17 12.31 -7.01 -30.23
CA LEU A 17 13.47 -6.66 -29.43
C LEU A 17 14.48 -7.82 -29.30
N GLY A 18 14.17 -9.01 -29.82
CA GLY A 18 15.05 -10.19 -29.72
C GLY A 18 15.20 -10.76 -28.31
N VAL A 19 14.26 -10.45 -27.39
CA VAL A 19 14.30 -10.88 -25.99
C VAL A 19 13.24 -11.92 -25.62
N ALA A 20 12.54 -12.48 -26.60
CA ALA A 20 11.42 -13.40 -26.38
C ALA A 20 11.84 -14.62 -25.54
N ASP A 21 13.04 -15.14 -25.71
CA ASP A 21 13.56 -16.31 -24.97
C ASP A 21 13.94 -15.99 -23.51
N HIS A 22 13.95 -14.71 -23.16
CA HIS A 22 14.25 -14.21 -21.81
C HIS A 22 12.98 -13.78 -21.04
N ILE A 23 11.79 -13.95 -21.62
CA ILE A 23 10.53 -13.54 -21.03
C ILE A 23 9.62 -14.75 -20.88
N ILE A 24 9.16 -14.98 -19.65
CA ILE A 24 8.13 -15.96 -19.33
C ILE A 24 6.81 -15.22 -19.10
N PHE A 25 5.84 -15.46 -19.99
CA PHE A 25 4.50 -14.91 -19.84
C PHE A 25 3.61 -15.89 -19.08
N HIS A 26 3.16 -15.50 -17.90
CA HIS A 26 2.24 -16.29 -17.12
C HIS A 26 0.82 -15.72 -17.20
N TYR A 27 -0.11 -16.46 -17.81
CA TYR A 27 -1.48 -15.99 -18.10
C TYR A 27 -2.55 -16.49 -17.15
N PRO A 28 -2.45 -17.70 -16.55
CA PRO A 28 -3.47 -18.18 -15.66
C PRO A 28 -3.59 -17.29 -14.42
N PHE A 29 -4.79 -17.22 -13.86
CA PHE A 29 -4.98 -16.66 -12.53
C PHE A 29 -4.13 -17.49 -11.56
N VAL A 30 -3.35 -16.79 -10.75
CA VAL A 30 -2.46 -17.40 -9.76
C VAL A 30 -3.15 -17.35 -8.41
N ALA A 31 -3.25 -18.49 -7.72
CA ALA A 31 -3.74 -18.53 -6.35
C ALA A 31 -2.77 -17.77 -5.41
N ASP A 32 -3.27 -17.31 -4.25
CA ASP A 32 -2.48 -16.49 -3.34
C ASP A 32 -1.21 -17.21 -2.85
N GLU A 33 -1.28 -18.52 -2.63
CA GLU A 33 -0.14 -19.33 -2.23
C GLU A 33 0.94 -19.37 -3.32
N ASP A 34 0.55 -19.66 -4.56
CA ASP A 34 1.45 -19.69 -5.71
C ASP A 34 2.04 -18.30 -6.00
N GLN A 35 1.25 -17.23 -5.81
CA GLN A 35 1.70 -15.86 -5.96
C GLN A 35 2.84 -15.52 -4.99
N LEU A 36 2.74 -15.97 -3.74
CA LEU A 36 3.81 -15.79 -2.75
C LEU A 36 5.07 -16.55 -3.13
N GLU A 37 4.95 -17.74 -3.73
CA GLU A 37 6.08 -18.51 -4.23
C GLU A 37 6.76 -17.80 -5.41
N PHE A 38 5.98 -17.28 -6.37
CA PHE A 38 6.51 -16.48 -7.49
C PHE A 38 7.28 -15.26 -6.97
N ILE A 39 6.65 -14.44 -6.11
CA ILE A 39 7.34 -13.30 -5.51
C ILE A 39 8.55 -13.77 -4.71
N GLY A 40 8.46 -14.91 -4.02
CA GLY A 40 9.55 -15.53 -3.27
C GLY A 40 10.76 -15.90 -4.14
N ALA A 41 10.56 -16.32 -5.37
CA ALA A 41 11.59 -16.73 -6.32
C ALA A 41 12.32 -15.56 -7.02
N GLU A 42 11.71 -14.36 -7.03
CA GLU A 42 12.26 -13.19 -7.73
C GLU A 42 13.46 -12.59 -6.97
N ASP A 43 14.40 -12.00 -7.68
CA ASP A 43 15.46 -11.16 -7.09
C ASP A 43 14.96 -9.72 -6.87
N ILE A 44 14.23 -9.18 -7.85
CA ILE A 44 13.68 -7.83 -7.84
C ILE A 44 12.22 -7.89 -8.28
N TYR A 45 11.32 -7.32 -7.48
CA TYR A 45 9.91 -7.15 -7.81
C TYR A 45 9.70 -5.80 -8.51
N VAL A 46 9.14 -5.82 -9.73
CA VAL A 46 8.94 -4.61 -10.53
C VAL A 46 7.45 -4.35 -10.73
N THR A 47 6.97 -3.16 -10.31
CA THR A 47 5.54 -2.80 -10.41
C THR A 47 5.32 -1.38 -10.92
N PRO A 48 5.43 -1.12 -12.24
CA PRO A 48 5.28 0.20 -12.85
C PRO A 48 3.80 0.52 -13.12
N ASN A 49 3.08 1.02 -12.12
CA ASN A 49 1.71 1.50 -12.28
C ASN A 49 1.65 2.87 -12.94
N TYR A 50 0.59 3.15 -13.73
CA TYR A 50 0.35 4.45 -14.34
C TYR A 50 -0.60 5.35 -13.53
N ASN A 51 -1.39 4.78 -12.62
CA ASN A 51 -2.33 5.52 -11.80
C ASN A 51 -1.66 5.98 -10.51
N GLU A 52 -1.39 7.28 -10.40
CA GLU A 52 -0.79 7.88 -9.22
C GLU A 52 -1.65 7.70 -7.97
N ALA A 53 -2.97 7.78 -8.11
CA ALA A 53 -3.93 7.66 -7.01
C ALA A 53 -4.20 6.21 -6.56
N GLN A 54 -3.38 5.25 -6.97
CA GLN A 54 -3.51 3.86 -6.53
C GLN A 54 -3.19 3.73 -5.04
N ASN A 55 -4.23 3.52 -4.22
CA ASN A 55 -4.11 3.49 -2.77
C ASN A 55 -3.79 2.11 -2.19
N ILE A 56 -4.18 1.03 -2.89
CA ILE A 56 -4.00 -0.34 -2.38
C ILE A 56 -3.47 -1.21 -3.51
N TYR A 57 -2.37 -1.89 -3.25
CA TYR A 57 -1.79 -2.87 -4.15
C TYR A 57 -1.27 -4.05 -3.33
N GLY A 58 -2.04 -5.15 -3.29
CA GLY A 58 -1.79 -6.30 -2.41
C GLY A 58 -0.43 -6.94 -2.65
N THR A 59 -0.05 -7.15 -3.91
CA THR A 59 1.22 -7.79 -4.27
C THR A 59 2.44 -6.98 -3.85
N LEU A 60 2.37 -5.64 -3.86
CA LEU A 60 3.43 -4.79 -3.32
C LEU A 60 3.62 -5.01 -1.81
N ALA A 61 2.52 -5.10 -1.06
CA ALA A 61 2.57 -5.37 0.37
C ALA A 61 3.18 -6.75 0.65
N TYR A 62 2.85 -7.76 -0.15
CA TYR A 62 3.48 -9.09 -0.05
C TYR A 62 4.97 -9.04 -0.35
N ALA A 63 5.39 -8.36 -1.43
CA ALA A 63 6.79 -8.22 -1.78
C ALA A 63 7.62 -7.58 -0.65
N ILE A 64 7.11 -6.50 -0.05
CA ILE A 64 7.73 -5.86 1.13
C ILE A 64 7.69 -6.80 2.33
N GLY A 65 6.58 -7.50 2.56
CA GLY A 65 6.40 -8.43 3.68
C GLY A 65 7.42 -9.55 3.73
N ILE A 66 7.81 -10.07 2.56
CA ILE A 66 8.83 -11.13 2.43
C ILE A 66 10.24 -10.58 2.15
N GLY A 67 10.42 -9.27 2.16
CA GLY A 67 11.73 -8.64 2.03
C GLY A 67 12.31 -8.66 0.63
N LYS A 68 11.49 -8.37 -0.38
CA LYS A 68 11.97 -8.20 -1.76
C LYS A 68 12.48 -6.79 -2.00
N ALA A 69 13.48 -6.66 -2.85
CA ALA A 69 13.82 -5.39 -3.44
C ALA A 69 12.75 -5.02 -4.47
N VAL A 70 12.22 -3.81 -4.38
CA VAL A 70 11.13 -3.35 -5.24
C VAL A 70 11.58 -2.14 -6.05
N VAL A 71 11.26 -2.15 -7.37
CA VAL A 71 11.36 -0.99 -8.23
C VAL A 71 9.94 -0.63 -8.73
N SER A 72 9.51 0.59 -8.49
CA SER A 72 8.13 1.01 -8.75
C SER A 72 8.03 2.45 -9.23
N THR A 73 6.91 2.80 -9.88
CA THR A 73 6.50 4.18 -10.07
C THR A 73 5.95 4.78 -8.77
N PRO A 74 5.98 6.12 -8.58
CA PRO A 74 5.65 6.77 -7.31
C PRO A 74 4.13 6.97 -7.13
N TYR A 75 3.31 5.92 -7.27
CA TYR A 75 1.92 5.98 -6.84
C TYR A 75 1.82 5.98 -5.31
N TRP A 76 0.73 6.49 -4.75
CA TRP A 76 0.62 6.79 -3.31
C TRP A 76 1.02 5.63 -2.39
N HIS A 77 0.51 4.43 -2.65
CA HIS A 77 0.87 3.26 -1.83
C HIS A 77 2.36 2.88 -1.96
N ALA A 78 2.95 3.02 -3.16
CA ALA A 78 4.37 2.76 -3.37
C ALA A 78 5.26 3.79 -2.66
N GLN A 79 4.89 5.07 -2.69
CA GLN A 79 5.61 6.12 -1.96
C GLN A 79 5.68 5.83 -0.47
N GLU A 80 4.58 5.34 0.13
CA GLU A 80 4.53 4.99 1.54
C GLU A 80 5.37 3.75 1.85
N LEU A 81 5.15 2.65 1.12
CA LEU A 81 5.81 1.39 1.41
C LEU A 81 7.31 1.39 1.09
N LEU A 82 7.72 2.13 0.04
CA LEU A 82 9.12 2.19 -0.39
C LEU A 82 9.91 3.36 0.22
N ALA A 83 9.30 4.16 1.10
CA ALA A 83 10.00 5.20 1.85
C ALA A 83 11.20 4.63 2.64
N ASP A 84 12.09 5.50 3.11
CA ASP A 84 13.27 5.13 3.92
C ASP A 84 14.17 4.07 3.23
N ASP A 85 14.36 4.19 1.93
CA ASP A 85 15.19 3.31 1.10
C ASP A 85 14.77 1.83 1.16
N ARG A 86 13.48 1.54 1.30
CA ARG A 86 12.92 0.17 1.25
C ARG A 86 12.69 -0.35 -0.17
N GLY A 87 12.92 0.51 -1.17
CA GLY A 87 12.82 0.21 -2.59
C GLY A 87 13.30 1.38 -3.42
N ARG A 88 13.13 1.29 -4.73
CA ARG A 88 13.49 2.33 -5.69
C ARG A 88 12.24 2.89 -6.37
N LEU A 89 12.13 4.21 -6.46
CA LEU A 89 11.05 4.89 -7.17
C LEU A 89 11.60 5.50 -8.46
N ILE A 90 10.90 5.26 -9.56
CA ILE A 90 11.22 5.76 -10.90
C ILE A 90 10.10 6.67 -11.41
N PRO A 91 10.37 7.64 -12.28
CA PRO A 91 9.33 8.46 -12.88
C PRO A 91 8.29 7.63 -13.65
N PHE A 92 7.05 8.10 -13.72
CA PHE A 92 6.01 7.49 -14.56
C PHE A 92 6.46 7.45 -16.02
N ARG A 93 6.21 6.34 -16.71
CA ARG A 93 6.49 6.14 -18.15
C ARG A 93 7.98 6.23 -18.53
N ASP A 94 8.87 6.15 -17.58
CA ASP A 94 10.33 6.19 -17.81
C ASP A 94 10.92 4.76 -17.76
N HIS A 95 10.87 4.07 -18.89
CA HIS A 95 11.45 2.73 -19.02
C HIS A 95 12.98 2.74 -18.96
N ILE A 96 13.63 3.87 -19.27
CA ILE A 96 15.09 4.00 -19.20
C ILE A 96 15.52 4.05 -17.74
N ALA A 97 14.82 4.87 -16.92
CA ALA A 97 15.05 4.88 -15.48
C ALA A 97 14.78 3.50 -14.87
N LEU A 98 13.71 2.80 -15.28
CA LEU A 98 13.44 1.45 -14.83
C LEU A 98 14.61 0.51 -15.11
N ALA A 99 15.07 0.46 -16.35
CA ALA A 99 16.19 -0.40 -16.75
C ALA A 99 17.44 -0.08 -15.95
N ARG A 100 17.77 1.21 -15.79
CA ARG A 100 18.94 1.67 -15.03
C ARG A 100 18.88 1.20 -13.57
N GLU A 101 17.76 1.40 -12.87
CA GLU A 101 17.64 1.02 -11.46
C GLU A 101 17.69 -0.50 -11.26
N VAL A 102 17.11 -1.28 -12.20
CA VAL A 102 17.20 -2.76 -12.14
C VAL A 102 18.62 -3.23 -12.37
N ILE A 103 19.31 -2.70 -13.38
CA ILE A 103 20.72 -3.06 -13.67
C ILE A 103 21.62 -2.66 -12.50
N ASP A 104 21.46 -1.45 -11.97
CA ASP A 104 22.23 -0.98 -10.82
C ASP A 104 22.10 -1.92 -9.62
N LEU A 105 20.90 -2.38 -9.30
CA LEU A 105 20.67 -3.32 -8.21
C LEU A 105 21.28 -4.71 -8.48
N LEU A 106 21.30 -5.18 -9.72
CA LEU A 106 21.91 -6.46 -10.08
C LEU A 106 23.44 -6.39 -10.04
N ASP A 107 24.00 -5.25 -10.41
CA ASP A 107 25.46 -5.02 -10.40
C ASP A 107 26.00 -4.75 -8.98
N HIS A 108 25.14 -4.34 -8.03
CA HIS A 108 25.51 -4.02 -6.65
C HIS A 108 24.73 -4.89 -5.64
N PRO A 109 25.12 -6.16 -5.45
CA PRO A 109 24.41 -7.12 -4.58
C PRO A 109 24.34 -6.69 -3.11
N ASP A 110 25.28 -5.90 -2.63
CA ASP A 110 25.26 -5.36 -1.27
C ASP A 110 24.14 -4.34 -1.08
N ASP A 111 23.90 -3.47 -2.06
CA ASP A 111 22.79 -2.52 -2.06
C ASP A 111 21.45 -3.23 -2.17
N LEU A 112 21.37 -4.23 -3.05
CA LEU A 112 20.20 -5.09 -3.19
C LEU A 112 19.86 -5.75 -1.84
N LEU A 113 20.85 -6.33 -1.16
CA LEU A 113 20.66 -6.95 0.14
C LEU A 113 20.24 -5.94 1.21
N ALA A 114 20.85 -4.75 1.22
CA ALA A 114 20.49 -3.70 2.17
C ALA A 114 19.02 -3.23 2.03
N ILE A 115 18.54 -3.07 0.79
CA ILE A 115 17.14 -2.74 0.50
C ILE A 115 16.22 -3.86 1.01
N ARG A 116 16.55 -5.12 0.67
CA ARG A 116 15.76 -6.30 1.10
C ARG A 116 15.66 -6.40 2.62
N GLN A 117 16.75 -6.13 3.35
CA GLN A 117 16.74 -6.13 4.82
C GLN A 117 15.87 -5.02 5.40
N ARG A 118 15.88 -3.80 4.81
CA ARG A 118 15.00 -2.71 5.23
C ARG A 118 13.53 -3.02 4.96
N ALA A 119 13.23 -3.54 3.77
CA ALA A 119 11.89 -3.99 3.39
C ALA A 119 11.38 -5.05 4.37
N TYR A 120 12.15 -6.10 4.65
CA TYR A 120 11.77 -7.16 5.58
C TYR A 120 11.52 -6.65 7.00
N LYS A 121 12.40 -5.79 7.54
CA LYS A 121 12.21 -5.18 8.87
C LYS A 121 10.92 -4.37 8.96
N TYR A 122 10.54 -3.69 7.88
CA TYR A 122 9.27 -2.98 7.81
C TYR A 122 8.09 -3.96 7.69
N GLY A 123 8.23 -4.96 6.82
CA GLY A 123 7.23 -6.02 6.62
C GLY A 123 6.79 -6.68 7.93
N LEU A 124 7.72 -6.95 8.84
CA LEU A 124 7.41 -7.50 10.16
C LEU A 124 6.48 -6.61 11.01
N LYS A 125 6.36 -5.31 10.70
CA LYS A 125 5.46 -4.39 11.41
C LYS A 125 4.04 -4.38 10.84
N ILE A 126 3.86 -4.83 9.61
CA ILE A 126 2.58 -4.83 8.89
C ILE A 126 1.94 -6.21 8.76
N ILE A 127 2.51 -7.24 9.37
CA ILE A 127 1.89 -8.58 9.40
C ILE A 127 0.60 -8.55 10.25
N TRP A 128 -0.37 -9.38 9.87
CA TRP A 128 -1.70 -9.41 10.49
C TRP A 128 -1.68 -9.59 12.00
N SER A 129 -0.75 -10.36 12.56
CA SER A 129 -0.63 -10.54 14.01
C SER A 129 -0.25 -9.25 14.75
N VAL A 130 0.60 -8.41 14.15
CA VAL A 130 1.00 -7.10 14.71
C VAL A 130 -0.13 -6.09 14.54
N VAL A 131 -0.70 -6.01 13.33
CA VAL A 131 -1.84 -5.13 13.05
C VAL A 131 -3.04 -5.47 13.93
N GLY A 132 -3.39 -6.76 14.04
CA GLY A 132 -4.48 -7.21 14.90
C GLY A 132 -4.26 -6.86 16.38
N ARG A 133 -3.04 -7.00 16.88
CA ARG A 133 -2.69 -6.55 18.24
C ARG A 133 -2.86 -5.04 18.42
N SER A 134 -2.43 -4.24 17.45
CA SER A 134 -2.62 -2.79 17.47
C SER A 134 -4.09 -2.39 17.54
N TYR A 135 -4.98 -3.08 16.82
CA TYR A 135 -6.44 -2.88 16.94
C TYR A 135 -6.93 -3.21 18.35
N LEU A 136 -6.52 -4.36 18.90
CA LEU A 136 -6.92 -4.76 20.26
C LEU A 136 -6.46 -3.77 21.30
N ASP A 137 -5.26 -3.25 21.20
CA ASP A 137 -4.70 -2.24 22.09
C ASP A 137 -5.49 -0.92 21.98
N THR A 138 -5.84 -0.50 20.77
CA THR A 138 -6.68 0.69 20.54
C THR A 138 -8.06 0.54 21.17
N PHE A 139 -8.73 -0.59 20.96
CA PHE A 139 -10.03 -0.86 21.59
C PHE A 139 -9.95 -0.93 23.12
N ALA A 140 -8.88 -1.52 23.67
CA ALA A 140 -8.68 -1.57 25.12
C ALA A 140 -8.47 -0.16 25.70
N GLU A 141 -7.73 0.69 25.01
CA GLU A 141 -7.52 2.07 25.45
C GLU A 141 -8.80 2.91 25.35
N ASP A 142 -9.57 2.81 24.27
CA ASP A 142 -10.85 3.48 24.13
C ASP A 142 -11.82 3.07 25.26
N LYS A 143 -11.89 1.77 25.56
CA LYS A 143 -12.70 1.26 26.68
C LYS A 143 -12.23 1.85 28.02
N ARG A 144 -10.93 1.95 28.27
CA ARG A 144 -10.39 2.57 29.49
C ARG A 144 -10.76 4.05 29.58
N GLN A 145 -10.65 4.79 28.47
CA GLN A 145 -11.00 6.20 28.40
C GLN A 145 -12.50 6.41 28.65
N SER A 146 -13.35 5.61 28.03
CA SER A 146 -14.81 5.63 28.22
C SER A 146 -15.19 5.35 29.69
N LEU A 147 -14.52 4.39 30.33
CA LEU A 147 -14.75 4.12 31.76
C LEU A 147 -14.31 5.29 32.65
N ARG A 148 -13.13 5.86 32.39
CA ARG A 148 -12.64 7.06 33.09
C ARG A 148 -13.60 8.22 32.93
N LYS A 149 -14.13 8.47 31.76
CA LYS A 149 -15.13 9.50 31.50
C LYS A 149 -16.40 9.27 32.30
N LYS A 150 -16.96 8.05 32.28
CA LYS A 150 -18.16 7.70 33.07
C LYS A 150 -17.95 7.86 34.58
N VAL A 151 -16.77 7.49 35.09
CA VAL A 151 -16.44 7.67 36.52
C VAL A 151 -16.32 9.15 36.87
N SER A 152 -15.70 9.95 35.99
CA SER A 152 -15.60 11.40 36.20
C SER A 152 -16.98 12.08 36.18
N GLU A 153 -17.85 11.71 35.23
CA GLU A 153 -19.21 12.21 35.10
C GLU A 153 -20.03 11.91 36.38
N ARG A 154 -19.99 10.64 36.86
CA ARG A 154 -20.65 10.25 38.12
C ARG A 154 -20.13 11.03 39.34
N ARG A 155 -18.83 11.28 39.38
CA ARG A 155 -18.22 12.07 40.46
C ARG A 155 -18.66 13.52 40.44
N LEU A 156 -18.79 14.13 39.25
CA LEU A 156 -19.31 15.49 39.07
C LEU A 156 -20.79 15.59 39.47
N GLU A 157 -21.59 14.60 39.09
CA GLU A 157 -23.00 14.51 39.54
C GLU A 157 -23.12 14.41 41.07
N THR A 158 -22.28 13.57 41.68
CA THR A 158 -22.27 13.41 43.16
C THR A 158 -21.85 14.69 43.86
N LEU A 159 -21.00 15.51 43.25
CA LEU A 159 -20.59 16.82 43.81
C LEU A 159 -21.57 17.95 43.48
N GLY A 160 -22.71 17.65 42.80
CA GLY A 160 -23.71 18.67 42.49
C GLY A 160 -23.27 19.66 41.42
N LEU A 161 -22.17 19.40 40.70
CA LEU A 161 -21.69 20.22 39.63
C LEU A 161 -22.50 19.89 38.37
N ARG A 162 -23.43 20.79 38.04
CA ARG A 162 -24.19 20.69 36.75
C ARG A 162 -23.22 20.70 35.60
N GLN A 163 -23.19 19.64 34.81
CA GLN A 163 -22.61 19.70 33.45
C GLN A 163 -23.31 20.80 32.66
N GLN A 164 -22.58 21.83 32.28
CA GLN A 164 -23.04 22.67 31.17
C GLN A 164 -23.18 21.76 29.94
N ARG A 165 -24.41 21.63 29.44
CA ARG A 165 -24.62 20.95 28.15
C ARG A 165 -23.72 21.63 27.13
N LEU A 166 -22.78 20.90 26.59
CA LEU A 166 -22.04 21.38 25.42
C LEU A 166 -23.07 21.76 24.35
N PRO A 167 -22.89 22.89 23.65
CA PRO A 167 -23.78 23.24 22.56
C PRO A 167 -23.85 22.09 21.56
N GLU A 168 -25.05 21.83 21.07
CA GLU A 168 -25.28 20.79 20.08
C GLU A 168 -24.38 21.03 18.87
N ILE A 169 -23.49 20.09 18.60
CA ILE A 169 -22.60 20.22 17.44
C ILE A 169 -23.44 19.97 16.21
N LYS A 170 -23.75 21.04 15.49
CA LYS A 170 -24.43 20.94 14.19
C LYS A 170 -23.42 20.42 13.16
N LEU A 171 -23.61 19.20 12.74
CA LEU A 171 -22.77 18.54 11.74
C LEU A 171 -23.21 18.82 10.29
N ASP A 172 -24.13 19.76 10.09
CA ASP A 172 -24.67 20.11 8.77
C ASP A 172 -23.59 20.49 7.75
N HIS A 173 -22.48 21.05 8.23
CA HIS A 173 -21.32 21.35 7.38
C HIS A 173 -20.53 20.11 6.97
N VAL A 174 -20.53 19.06 7.78
CA VAL A 174 -19.83 17.79 7.47
C VAL A 174 -20.60 17.01 6.42
N CYS A 175 -21.96 17.04 6.50
CA CYS A 175 -22.80 16.41 5.50
C CYS A 175 -22.74 17.09 4.13
N ARG A 176 -22.16 18.29 4.04
CA ARG A 176 -21.93 19.03 2.79
C ARG A 176 -20.53 18.84 2.23
N MET A 177 -19.64 18.17 2.93
CA MET A 177 -18.33 17.82 2.40
C MET A 177 -18.53 16.70 1.37
N THR A 178 -18.31 17.04 0.11
CA THR A 178 -18.25 16.03 -0.95
C THR A 178 -17.05 15.14 -0.67
N ASP A 179 -17.19 13.88 -0.98
CA ASP A 179 -16.12 12.85 -0.87
C ASP A 179 -14.92 13.08 -1.81
N GLY A 180 -14.74 14.31 -2.31
CA GLY A 180 -13.69 14.67 -3.26
C GLY A 180 -13.98 14.24 -4.70
N THR A 181 -15.07 13.56 -4.97
CA THR A 181 -15.42 13.08 -6.33
C THR A 181 -16.14 14.13 -7.17
N GLY A 182 -16.46 15.31 -6.62
CA GLY A 182 -17.02 16.44 -7.37
C GLY A 182 -18.43 16.24 -7.91
N MET A 183 -19.09 15.15 -7.57
CA MET A 183 -20.49 14.90 -8.01
C MET A 183 -21.49 15.45 -7.00
N LEU A 184 -21.77 16.74 -7.11
CA LEU A 184 -23.00 17.33 -6.58
C LEU A 184 -24.16 16.86 -7.46
N GLN A 185 -24.89 15.84 -7.03
CA GLN A 185 -26.22 15.62 -7.56
C GLN A 185 -27.12 16.72 -7.02
N HIS A 186 -27.56 17.63 -7.89
CA HIS A 186 -28.66 18.52 -7.63
C HIS A 186 -29.91 17.66 -7.46
N ALA A 187 -30.27 17.36 -6.23
CA ALA A 187 -31.60 16.90 -5.91
C ALA A 187 -32.56 18.09 -6.06
N LYS A 188 -33.52 17.97 -6.98
CA LYS A 188 -34.66 18.83 -7.10
C LYS A 188 -35.63 18.59 -5.94
#